data_a9ac4c9a2c7fd76c09cb9e8ea69e1e58
#
_entry.id   a9ac4c9a2c7fd76c09cb9e8ea69e1e58
#
_cell.length_a   1.000
_cell.length_b   1.000
_cell.length_c   1.000
_cell.angle_alpha   90.00
_cell.angle_beta   90.00
_cell.angle_gamma   90.00
#
_symmetry.space_group_name_H-M   'P 1'
#
loop_
_entity.id
_entity.type
_entity.pdbx_description
1 polymer ?
#
loop_
_entity_poly.entity_id
_entity_poly.type
_entity_poly.pdbx_seq_one_letter_code
_entity_poly.pdbx_strand_id
1 'polypeptide(L)'
;MEQAMAYVCCPAEESRVKVQRYCRKIYELGYVPICPRFGFLPFLDEGEAEDLQAYNRMSHLILKRCRMVVVCGKEVTGTMNTDISTADRLHIICTTLDGLIKIKELSL
;
A
#
# COMPACT_ATOMS: atom_id res chain seq x y z
N MET A 1 7.56 21.33 5.42
CA MET A 1 7.94 19.95 5.76
C MET A 1 7.28 18.97 4.81
N GLU A 2 8.07 18.14 4.14
CA GLU A 2 7.53 17.17 3.20
C GLU A 2 6.83 16.02 3.94
N GLN A 3 5.66 15.66 3.41
CA GLN A 3 4.98 14.47 3.89
C GLN A 3 5.55 13.24 3.20
N ALA A 4 5.70 12.17 3.94
CA ALA A 4 6.19 10.92 3.39
C ALA A 4 5.03 10.14 2.72
N MET A 5 5.34 9.49 1.61
CA MET A 5 4.40 8.61 0.93
C MET A 5 4.43 7.23 1.56
N ALA A 6 3.24 6.68 1.81
CA ALA A 6 3.06 5.35 2.38
C ALA A 6 2.28 4.49 1.38
N TYR A 7 2.88 3.38 0.96
CA TYR A 7 2.25 2.44 0.04
C TYR A 7 1.25 1.58 0.80
N VAL A 8 -0.01 1.61 0.39
CA VAL A 8 -1.08 0.86 1.04
C VAL A 8 -1.11 -0.56 0.49
N CYS A 9 -0.72 -1.53 1.31
CA CYS A 9 -0.68 -2.94 0.96
C CYS A 9 -1.85 -3.64 1.64
N CYS A 10 -2.82 -4.08 0.85
CA CYS A 10 -4.04 -4.71 1.37
C CYS A 10 -4.46 -5.87 0.47
N PRO A 11 -5.35 -6.78 0.96
CA PRO A 11 -5.80 -7.90 0.14
C PRO A 11 -6.48 -7.41 -1.15
N ALA A 12 -6.21 -8.12 -2.25
CA ALA A 12 -6.74 -7.75 -3.57
C ALA A 12 -8.27 -7.72 -3.59
N GLU A 13 -8.90 -8.55 -2.77
CA GLU A 13 -10.36 -8.66 -2.71
C GLU A 13 -10.99 -7.84 -1.59
N GLU A 14 -10.19 -7.02 -0.91
CA GLU A 14 -10.71 -6.17 0.16
C GLU A 14 -11.74 -5.19 -0.40
N SER A 15 -12.81 -4.94 0.36
CA SER A 15 -13.85 -4.03 -0.09
C SER A 15 -13.31 -2.62 -0.26
N ARG A 16 -13.87 -1.89 -1.22
CA ARG A 16 -13.48 -0.50 -1.47
C ARG A 16 -13.63 0.36 -0.22
N VAL A 17 -14.70 0.14 0.55
CA VAL A 17 -14.96 0.90 1.77
C VAL A 17 -13.86 0.68 2.80
N LYS A 18 -13.42 -0.58 2.97
CA LYS A 18 -12.33 -0.87 3.90
C LYS A 18 -11.02 -0.24 3.46
N VAL A 19 -10.71 -0.32 2.16
CA VAL A 19 -9.48 0.28 1.63
C VAL A 19 -9.50 1.79 1.82
N GLN A 20 -10.63 2.43 1.61
CA GLN A 20 -10.79 3.86 1.87
C GLN A 20 -10.54 4.20 3.33
N ARG A 21 -10.99 3.35 4.25
CA ARG A 21 -10.74 3.54 5.68
C ARG A 21 -9.26 3.43 6.03
N TYR A 22 -8.57 2.47 5.42
CA TYR A 22 -7.12 2.34 5.61
C TYR A 22 -6.40 3.60 5.14
N CYS A 23 -6.74 4.08 3.95
CA CYS A 23 -6.14 5.30 3.41
C CYS A 23 -6.44 6.52 4.29
N ARG A 24 -7.69 6.64 4.76
CA ARG A 24 -8.07 7.74 5.64
C ARG A 24 -7.26 7.73 6.93
N LYS A 25 -7.09 6.55 7.52
CA LYS A 25 -6.32 6.43 8.77
C LYS A 25 -4.85 6.80 8.55
N ILE A 26 -4.26 6.32 7.46
CA ILE A 26 -2.87 6.64 7.12
C ILE A 26 -2.71 8.14 6.89
N TYR A 27 -3.66 8.76 6.22
CA TYR A 27 -3.70 10.21 6.02
C TYR A 27 -3.74 10.94 7.37
N GLU A 28 -4.60 10.49 8.28
CA GLU A 28 -4.72 11.10 9.60
C GLU A 28 -3.46 10.97 10.43
N LEU A 29 -2.66 9.95 10.17
CA LEU A 29 -1.36 9.74 10.83
C LEU A 29 -0.25 10.63 10.25
N GLY A 30 -0.55 11.43 9.24
CA GLY A 30 0.39 12.39 8.68
C GLY A 30 1.12 11.96 7.42
N TYR A 31 0.72 10.87 6.79
CA TYR A 31 1.33 10.36 5.57
C TYR A 31 0.45 10.59 4.35
N VAL A 32 1.06 10.49 3.17
CA VAL A 32 0.32 10.50 1.91
C VAL A 32 0.06 9.05 1.51
N PRO A 33 -1.19 8.56 1.63
CA PRO A 33 -1.50 7.18 1.28
C PRO A 33 -1.51 6.99 -0.24
N ILE A 34 -0.76 6.02 -0.73
CA ILE A 34 -0.71 5.69 -2.15
C ILE A 34 -1.27 4.29 -2.32
N CYS A 35 -2.39 4.17 -2.99
CA CYS A 35 -3.05 2.90 -3.23
C CYS A 35 -3.19 2.69 -4.74
N PRO A 36 -2.36 1.84 -5.37
CA PRO A 36 -2.40 1.63 -6.83
C PRO A 36 -3.76 1.16 -7.35
N ARG A 37 -4.52 0.42 -6.54
CA ARG A 37 -5.85 -0.05 -6.95
C ARG A 37 -6.75 1.11 -7.36
N PHE A 38 -6.72 2.20 -6.63
CA PHE A 38 -7.56 3.34 -6.92
C PHE A 38 -7.02 4.20 -8.06
N GLY A 39 -5.71 4.16 -8.28
CA GLY A 39 -5.09 4.96 -9.33
C GLY A 39 -5.08 4.27 -10.68
N PHE A 40 -4.87 2.96 -10.74
CA PHE A 40 -4.62 2.24 -12.00
C PHE A 40 -5.77 1.34 -12.45
N LEU A 41 -6.41 0.60 -11.54
CA LEU A 41 -7.45 -0.34 -11.92
C LEU A 41 -8.66 0.28 -12.63
N PRO A 42 -9.03 1.56 -12.37
CA PRO A 42 -10.12 2.14 -13.13
C PRO A 42 -9.93 2.19 -14.64
N PHE A 43 -8.67 2.16 -15.13
CA PHE A 43 -8.42 2.20 -16.56
C PHE A 43 -7.70 0.96 -17.10
N LEU A 44 -7.49 -0.07 -16.27
CA LEU A 44 -6.87 -1.33 -16.69
C LEU A 44 -7.86 -2.48 -16.56
N ASP A 45 -7.75 -3.44 -17.47
CA ASP A 45 -8.56 -4.66 -17.46
C ASP A 45 -7.74 -5.80 -16.85
N GLU A 46 -8.12 -6.23 -15.65
CA GLU A 46 -7.42 -7.30 -14.94
C GLU A 46 -7.48 -8.64 -15.68
N GLY A 47 -8.47 -8.82 -16.58
CA GLY A 47 -8.58 -10.03 -17.38
C GLY A 47 -7.59 -10.09 -18.53
N GLU A 48 -6.95 -8.97 -18.87
CA GLU A 48 -5.97 -8.90 -19.94
C GLU A 48 -4.57 -9.02 -19.36
N ALA A 49 -3.78 -9.97 -19.88
CA ALA A 49 -2.43 -10.23 -19.38
C ALA A 49 -1.52 -9.00 -19.45
N GLU A 50 -1.62 -8.25 -20.54
CA GLU A 50 -0.80 -7.04 -20.72
C GLU A 50 -1.14 -5.97 -19.69
N ASP A 51 -2.43 -5.80 -19.40
CA ASP A 51 -2.87 -4.81 -18.41
C ASP A 51 -2.45 -5.23 -17.00
N LEU A 52 -2.52 -6.52 -16.70
CA LEU A 52 -2.06 -7.02 -15.40
C LEU A 52 -0.56 -6.80 -15.23
N GLN A 53 0.22 -7.04 -16.27
CA GLN A 53 1.66 -6.78 -16.24
C GLN A 53 1.95 -5.28 -16.06
N ALA A 54 1.17 -4.43 -16.74
CA ALA A 54 1.30 -2.99 -16.60
C ALA A 54 0.98 -2.53 -15.17
N TYR A 55 -0.09 -3.08 -14.59
CA TYR A 55 -0.45 -2.80 -13.21
C TYR A 55 0.68 -3.14 -12.25
N ASN A 56 1.25 -4.34 -12.40
CA ASN A 56 2.34 -4.80 -11.54
C ASN A 56 3.58 -3.92 -11.70
N ARG A 57 3.92 -3.55 -12.92
CA ARG A 57 5.08 -2.69 -13.20
C ARG A 57 4.91 -1.30 -12.61
N MET A 58 3.73 -0.70 -12.81
CA MET A 58 3.47 0.64 -12.31
C MET A 58 3.40 0.65 -10.79
N SER A 59 2.79 -0.37 -10.19
CA SER A 59 2.74 -0.50 -8.74
C SER A 59 4.14 -0.62 -8.15
N HIS A 60 5.01 -1.37 -8.78
CA HIS A 60 6.40 -1.53 -8.36
C HIS A 60 7.16 -0.19 -8.42
N LEU A 61 6.95 0.59 -9.48
CA LEU A 61 7.57 1.92 -9.61
C LEU A 61 7.12 2.85 -8.49
N ILE A 62 5.84 2.81 -8.13
CA ILE A 62 5.30 3.64 -7.06
C ILE A 62 5.86 3.19 -5.70
N LEU A 63 5.92 1.87 -5.48
CA LEU A 63 6.43 1.32 -4.22
C LEU A 63 7.87 1.79 -3.96
N LYS A 64 8.71 1.78 -4.99
CA LYS A 64 10.10 2.24 -4.88
C LYS A 64 10.22 3.68 -4.39
N ARG A 65 9.22 4.50 -4.64
CA ARG A 65 9.23 5.91 -4.28
C ARG A 65 8.58 6.21 -2.95
N CYS A 66 7.96 5.20 -2.36
CA CYS A 66 7.34 5.34 -1.04
C CYS A 66 8.39 5.17 0.05
N ARG A 67 8.19 5.87 1.15
CA ARG A 67 9.07 5.74 2.31
C ARG A 67 8.81 4.45 3.06
N MET A 68 7.59 3.95 3.02
CA MET A 68 7.22 2.75 3.74
C MET A 68 6.09 2.02 3.03
N VAL A 69 5.95 0.75 3.36
CA VAL A 69 4.80 -0.08 2.99
C VAL A 69 4.00 -0.32 4.26
N VAL A 70 2.71 -0.01 4.22
CA VAL A 70 1.80 -0.22 5.36
C VAL A 70 0.87 -1.38 5.03
N VAL A 71 1.02 -2.47 5.76
CA VAL A 71 0.21 -3.68 5.58
C VAL A 71 -1.10 -3.51 6.34
N CYS A 72 -2.21 -3.60 5.62
CA CYS A 72 -3.55 -3.39 6.15
C CYS A 72 -4.38 -4.65 5.99
N GLY A 73 -5.34 -4.84 6.88
CA GLY A 73 -6.22 -6.01 6.85
C GLY A 73 -5.76 -7.10 7.80
N LYS A 74 -6.61 -8.13 7.93
CA LYS A 74 -6.38 -9.19 8.90
C LYS A 74 -5.44 -10.29 8.39
N GLU A 75 -5.34 -10.45 7.08
CA GLU A 75 -4.58 -11.54 6.48
C GLU A 75 -3.62 -11.00 5.40
N VAL A 76 -2.48 -11.65 5.28
CA VAL A 76 -1.54 -11.37 4.20
C VAL A 76 -1.81 -12.36 3.07
N THR A 77 -2.23 -11.86 1.92
CA THR A 77 -2.51 -12.68 0.74
C THR A 77 -1.29 -12.76 -0.18
N GLY A 78 -1.37 -13.58 -1.23
CA GLY A 78 -0.25 -13.80 -2.14
C GLY A 78 0.28 -12.54 -2.81
N THR A 79 -0.61 -11.64 -3.24
CA THR A 79 -0.19 -10.38 -3.88
C THR A 79 0.50 -9.45 -2.89
N MET A 80 0.05 -9.45 -1.64
CA MET A 80 0.67 -8.67 -0.58
C MET A 80 2.09 -9.17 -0.29
N ASN A 81 2.30 -10.48 -0.33
CA ASN A 81 3.63 -11.07 -0.12
C ASN A 81 4.63 -10.55 -1.15
N THR A 82 4.21 -10.34 -2.39
CA THR A 82 5.08 -9.79 -3.43
C THR A 82 5.53 -8.38 -3.07
N ASP A 83 4.61 -7.53 -2.61
CA ASP A 83 4.93 -6.16 -2.21
C ASP A 83 5.85 -6.15 -0.98
N ILE A 84 5.55 -7.00 0.01
CA ILE A 84 6.35 -7.11 1.23
C ILE A 84 7.78 -7.57 0.89
N SER A 85 7.91 -8.57 0.03
CA SER A 85 9.21 -9.07 -0.41
C SER A 85 10.00 -8.01 -1.18
N THR A 86 9.32 -7.24 -2.02
CA THR A 86 9.95 -6.14 -2.76
C THR A 86 10.46 -5.07 -1.79
N ALA A 87 9.66 -4.70 -0.81
CA ALA A 87 10.06 -3.72 0.20
C ALA A 87 11.30 -4.21 0.97
N ASP A 88 11.31 -5.47 1.36
CA ASP A 88 12.45 -6.06 2.07
C ASP A 88 13.72 -6.01 1.22
N ARG A 89 13.63 -6.41 -0.03
CA ARG A 89 14.76 -6.41 -0.96
C ARG A 89 15.32 -5.00 -1.19
N LEU A 90 14.44 -4.01 -1.21
CA LEU A 90 14.82 -2.60 -1.44
C LEU A 90 15.14 -1.85 -0.14
N HIS A 91 15.09 -2.53 0.99
CA HIS A 91 15.32 -1.93 2.32
C HIS A 91 14.33 -0.80 2.63
N ILE A 92 13.08 -0.96 2.17
CA ILE A 92 12.00 -0.04 2.48
C ILE A 92 11.29 -0.54 3.74
N ILE A 93 11.01 0.36 4.66
CA ILE A 93 10.33 0.03 5.91
C ILE A 93 8.98 -0.60 5.60
N CYS A 94 8.69 -1.74 6.22
CA CYS A 94 7.41 -2.40 6.10
C CYS A 94 6.81 -2.56 7.50
N THR A 95 5.64 -2.01 7.71
CA THR A 95 4.95 -2.06 9.00
C THR A 95 3.48 -2.40 8.79
N THR A 96 2.80 -2.79 9.86
CA THR A 96 1.35 -2.95 9.82
C THR A 96 0.68 -1.62 10.16
N LEU A 97 -0.57 -1.47 9.76
CA LEU A 97 -1.33 -0.27 10.13
C LEU A 97 -1.45 -0.15 11.65
N ASP A 98 -1.72 -1.26 12.33
CA ASP A 98 -1.80 -1.25 13.81
C ASP A 98 -0.46 -0.86 14.43
N GLY A 99 0.64 -1.36 13.89
CA GLY A 99 1.99 -1.00 14.36
C GLY A 99 2.27 0.49 14.18
N LEU A 100 1.86 1.04 13.04
CA LEU A 100 2.05 2.47 12.76
C LEU A 100 1.24 3.33 13.71
N ILE A 101 0.00 2.93 13.99
CA ILE A 101 -0.86 3.64 14.95
C ILE A 101 -0.21 3.66 16.33
N LYS A 102 0.29 2.52 16.79
CA LYS A 102 0.95 2.42 18.10
C LYS A 102 2.19 3.29 18.20
N ILE A 103 3.00 3.32 17.15
CA ILE A 103 4.20 4.16 17.14
C ILE A 103 3.82 5.64 17.27
N LYS A 104 2.78 6.07 16.57
CA LYS A 104 2.31 7.46 16.64
C LYS A 104 1.74 7.80 18.01
N GLU A 105 1.01 6.89 18.64
CA GLU A 105 0.48 7.08 19.97
C GLU A 105 1.59 7.23 21.00
N LEU A 106 2.68 6.47 20.86
CA LEU A 106 3.81 6.55 21.77
C LEU A 106 4.63 7.83 21.58
N SER A 107 4.50 8.48 20.43
CA SER A 107 5.22 9.71 20.13
C SER A 107 4.54 10.97 20.66
N LEU A 108 3.34 10.84 21.20
CA LEU A 108 2.56 11.98 21.70
C LEU A 108 2.85 12.28 23.18
#